data_9797577add8e78b081d6576252de0e39
#
_entry.id   9797577add8e78b081d6576252de0e39
#
_cell.length_a   1.000
_cell.length_b   1.000
_cell.length_c   1.000
_cell.angle_alpha   90.00
_cell.angle_beta   90.00
_cell.angle_gamma   90.00
#
_symmetry.space_group_name_H-M   'P 1'
#
loop_
_entity.id
_entity.type
_entity.pdbx_description
1 polymer ?
#
loop_
_entity_poly.entity_id
_entity_poly.type
_entity_poly.pdbx_seq_one_letter_code
_entity_poly.pdbx_strand_id
1 'polypeptide(L)'
;AALMTDTTVDIELVASCSEMKVNRVLTELYYDAMTQVPTPTYTPEELDFAKQITEEAGLINDGTLFSGLEPLEDEPVPIAIGTDASQVSHTVPLITLSAATMCKGTPLHHWAAAKQAGMTIGQKGMLYVARCMAEGTKLLMETPGSIEKAWELHKLTP
;
A
#
# COMPACT_ATOMS: atom_id res chain seq x y z
N ALA A 1 -5.01 18.04 30.21
CA ALA A 1 -6.35 18.65 30.08
C ALA A 1 -7.16 18.46 31.37
N ALA A 2 -7.32 17.22 31.86
CA ALA A 2 -8.17 16.93 33.05
C ALA A 2 -7.84 17.75 34.27
N LEU A 3 -6.55 17.89 34.65
CA LEU A 3 -6.11 18.72 35.77
C LEU A 3 -6.47 20.20 35.61
N MET A 4 -6.60 20.71 34.40
CA MET A 4 -6.96 22.13 34.15
C MET A 4 -8.45 22.40 34.36
N THR A 5 -9.27 21.38 34.31
CA THR A 5 -10.75 21.46 34.40
C THR A 5 -11.30 20.79 35.65
N ASP A 6 -10.41 20.40 36.58
CA ASP A 6 -10.78 19.68 37.82
C ASP A 6 -11.67 18.43 37.53
N THR A 7 -11.28 17.68 36.48
CA THR A 7 -11.92 16.43 36.09
C THR A 7 -10.93 15.28 36.19
N THR A 8 -11.43 14.04 36.11
CA THR A 8 -10.62 12.83 36.03
C THR A 8 -10.67 12.25 34.62
N VAL A 9 -9.67 11.44 34.27
CA VAL A 9 -9.62 10.67 33.04
C VAL A 9 -9.27 9.22 33.37
N ASP A 10 -10.07 8.30 32.85
CA ASP A 10 -9.77 6.87 32.85
C ASP A 10 -9.30 6.47 31.47
N ILE A 11 -8.19 5.72 31.40
CA ILE A 11 -7.60 5.28 30.15
C ILE A 11 -7.62 3.75 30.11
N GLU A 12 -8.31 3.19 29.14
CA GLU A 12 -8.33 1.76 28.86
C GLU A 12 -7.64 1.50 27.51
N LEU A 13 -6.57 0.70 27.53
CA LEU A 13 -5.90 0.27 26.30
C LEU A 13 -6.66 -0.92 25.70
N VAL A 14 -7.48 -0.68 24.69
CA VAL A 14 -8.31 -1.69 24.04
C VAL A 14 -7.51 -2.50 23.02
N ALA A 15 -6.62 -1.85 22.24
CA ALA A 15 -5.80 -2.50 21.22
C ALA A 15 -4.53 -1.68 20.95
N SER A 16 -3.52 -2.35 20.42
CA SER A 16 -2.29 -1.71 19.93
C SER A 16 -1.81 -2.40 18.66
N CYS A 17 -1.14 -1.65 17.79
CA CYS A 17 -0.42 -2.18 16.63
C CYS A 17 1.07 -1.89 16.79
N SER A 18 1.90 -2.86 16.45
CA SER A 18 3.35 -2.68 16.37
C SER A 18 3.73 -2.04 15.02
N GLU A 19 4.93 -1.54 14.92
CA GLU A 19 5.51 -1.15 13.63
C GLU A 19 5.66 -2.39 12.73
N MET A 20 5.47 -2.21 11.42
CA MET A 20 5.62 -3.31 10.47
C MET A 20 7.09 -3.64 10.24
N LYS A 21 7.44 -4.91 10.36
CA LYS A 21 8.76 -5.41 9.98
C LYS A 21 8.88 -5.48 8.46
N VAL A 22 9.82 -4.72 7.90
CA VAL A 22 10.11 -4.76 6.46
C VAL A 22 11.04 -5.91 6.15
N ASN A 23 10.67 -6.75 5.19
CA ASN A 23 11.51 -7.83 4.69
C ASN A 23 12.10 -7.45 3.33
N ARG A 24 13.33 -6.94 3.33
CA ARG A 24 14.01 -6.43 2.13
C ARG A 24 14.16 -7.50 1.04
N VAL A 25 14.37 -8.76 1.40
CA VAL A 25 14.45 -9.88 0.44
C VAL A 25 13.16 -10.02 -0.35
N LEU A 26 12.02 -10.00 0.34
CA LEU A 26 10.71 -10.04 -0.33
C LEU A 26 10.43 -8.76 -1.10
N THR A 27 10.81 -7.61 -0.56
CA THR A 27 10.60 -6.31 -1.22
C THR A 27 11.29 -6.26 -2.58
N GLU A 28 12.56 -6.65 -2.65
CA GLU A 28 13.33 -6.67 -3.90
C GLU A 28 12.76 -7.67 -4.90
N LEU A 29 12.45 -8.88 -4.46
CA LEU A 29 11.89 -9.92 -5.32
C LEU A 29 10.54 -9.53 -5.92
N TYR A 30 9.65 -8.95 -5.12
CA TYR A 30 8.35 -8.51 -5.60
C TYR A 30 8.44 -7.24 -6.44
N TYR A 31 9.41 -6.37 -6.16
CA TYR A 31 9.70 -5.23 -7.03
C TYR A 31 10.15 -5.69 -8.43
N ASP A 32 11.05 -6.67 -8.51
CA ASP A 32 11.46 -7.28 -9.78
C ASP A 32 10.26 -7.88 -10.53
N ALA A 33 9.36 -8.55 -9.83
CA ALA A 33 8.13 -9.05 -10.42
C ALA A 33 7.24 -7.93 -10.95
N MET A 34 7.11 -6.82 -10.22
CA MET A 34 6.32 -5.66 -10.63
C MET A 34 6.88 -5.02 -11.91
N THR A 35 8.19 -5.04 -12.13
CA THR A 35 8.80 -4.52 -13.38
C THR A 35 8.39 -5.31 -14.61
N GLN A 36 7.97 -6.57 -14.44
CA GLN A 36 7.59 -7.47 -15.53
C GLN A 36 6.09 -7.38 -15.87
N VAL A 37 5.29 -6.80 -14.98
CA VAL A 37 3.84 -6.68 -15.17
C VAL A 37 3.51 -5.32 -15.80
N PRO A 38 2.83 -5.30 -16.97
CA PRO A 38 2.42 -4.05 -17.59
C PRO A 38 1.54 -3.20 -16.67
N THR A 39 1.89 -1.94 -16.49
CA THR A 39 1.13 -0.99 -15.69
C THR A 39 -0.21 -0.65 -16.35
N PRO A 40 -1.23 -0.25 -15.56
CA PRO A 40 -2.53 0.13 -16.11
C PRO A 40 -2.42 1.31 -17.07
N THR A 41 -3.22 1.28 -18.14
CA THR A 41 -3.45 2.40 -19.02
C THR A 41 -4.88 2.91 -18.85
N TYR A 42 -5.09 4.21 -18.99
CA TYR A 42 -6.37 4.85 -18.76
C TYR A 42 -6.93 5.43 -20.05
N THR A 43 -8.24 5.31 -20.23
CA THR A 43 -8.96 5.91 -21.38
C THR A 43 -9.19 7.41 -21.17
N PRO A 44 -9.50 8.18 -22.23
CA PRO A 44 -9.88 9.59 -22.09
C PRO A 44 -11.04 9.79 -21.10
N GLU A 45 -12.05 8.91 -21.12
CA GLU A 45 -13.21 8.97 -20.24
C GLU A 45 -12.82 8.76 -18.76
N GLU A 46 -11.86 7.88 -18.48
CA GLU A 46 -11.32 7.66 -17.14
C GLU A 46 -10.51 8.88 -16.65
N LEU A 47 -9.76 9.51 -17.54
CA LEU A 47 -9.01 10.72 -17.21
C LEU A 47 -9.96 11.90 -16.95
N ASP A 48 -11.03 12.04 -17.76
CA ASP A 48 -12.06 13.06 -17.56
C ASP A 48 -12.81 12.83 -16.24
N PHE A 49 -13.18 11.59 -15.94
CA PHE A 49 -13.79 11.23 -14.66
C PHE A 49 -12.87 11.54 -13.47
N ALA A 50 -11.58 11.21 -13.59
CA ALA A 50 -10.58 11.50 -12.57
C ALA A 50 -10.49 13.01 -12.28
N LYS A 51 -10.56 13.83 -13.31
CA LYS A 51 -10.54 15.27 -13.21
C LYS A 51 -11.82 15.81 -12.55
N GLN A 52 -12.98 15.35 -13.02
CA GLN A 52 -14.28 15.75 -12.47
C GLN A 52 -14.40 15.42 -10.98
N ILE A 53 -14.05 14.20 -10.57
CA ILE A 53 -14.15 13.81 -9.14
C ILE A 53 -13.20 14.61 -8.26
N THR A 54 -12.04 14.99 -8.80
CA THR A 54 -11.08 15.85 -8.11
C THR A 54 -11.67 17.24 -7.87
N GLU A 55 -12.30 17.82 -8.89
CA GLU A 55 -12.97 19.13 -8.81
C GLU A 55 -14.19 19.09 -7.84
N GLU A 56 -15.07 18.10 -7.98
CA GLU A 56 -16.25 17.92 -7.12
C GLU A 56 -15.88 17.70 -5.65
N ALA A 57 -14.75 17.02 -5.39
CA ALA A 57 -14.27 16.76 -4.04
C ALA A 57 -13.46 17.92 -3.44
N GLY A 58 -13.20 18.97 -4.21
CA GLY A 58 -12.39 20.12 -3.78
C GLY A 58 -10.94 19.75 -3.47
N LEU A 59 -10.41 18.71 -4.12
CA LEU A 59 -9.04 18.25 -3.90
C LEU A 59 -8.05 19.14 -4.63
N ILE A 60 -6.91 19.39 -3.97
CA ILE A 60 -5.82 20.18 -4.55
C ILE A 60 -4.92 19.24 -5.38
N ASN A 61 -5.41 18.82 -6.51
CA ASN A 61 -4.64 18.04 -7.50
C ASN A 61 -5.29 18.20 -8.89
N ASP A 62 -4.61 17.72 -9.91
CA ASP A 62 -5.01 17.86 -11.32
C ASP A 62 -5.78 16.64 -11.87
N GLY A 63 -6.19 15.71 -11.01
CA GLY A 63 -6.84 14.46 -11.41
C GLY A 63 -5.89 13.44 -12.04
N THR A 64 -4.57 13.61 -11.85
CA THR A 64 -3.58 12.69 -12.41
C THR A 64 -3.77 11.27 -11.89
N LEU A 65 -3.81 10.32 -12.80
CA LEU A 65 -3.78 8.89 -12.52
C LEU A 65 -2.34 8.37 -12.72
N PHE A 66 -1.78 7.79 -11.67
CA PHE A 66 -0.45 7.21 -11.76
C PHE A 66 -0.47 5.88 -12.52
N SER A 67 0.38 5.76 -13.53
CA SER A 67 0.49 4.57 -14.39
C SER A 67 1.93 4.08 -14.52
N GLY A 68 2.72 4.21 -13.47
CA GLY A 68 4.12 3.80 -13.42
C GLY A 68 4.41 2.83 -12.29
N LEU A 69 5.68 2.58 -12.08
CA LEU A 69 6.23 1.94 -10.91
C LEU A 69 7.16 2.95 -10.23
N GLU A 70 6.89 3.24 -8.95
CA GLU A 70 7.78 4.09 -8.15
C GLU A 70 9.13 3.39 -7.97
N PRO A 71 10.24 4.12 -7.97
CA PRO A 71 11.55 3.55 -7.67
C PRO A 71 11.55 2.87 -6.29
N LEU A 72 12.30 1.79 -6.19
CA LEU A 72 12.52 1.15 -4.90
C LEU A 72 13.47 2.00 -4.06
N GLU A 73 13.01 2.42 -2.91
CA GLU A 73 13.84 3.19 -1.97
C GLU A 73 14.88 2.28 -1.29
N ASP A 74 16.07 2.82 -1.05
CA ASP A 74 17.15 2.09 -0.38
C ASP A 74 16.82 1.78 1.08
N GLU A 75 16.16 2.73 1.75
CA GLU A 75 15.72 2.61 3.14
C GLU A 75 14.18 2.64 3.24
N PRO A 76 13.60 1.92 4.21
CA PRO A 76 12.16 1.98 4.43
C PRO A 76 11.69 3.40 4.75
N VAL A 77 10.65 3.86 4.05
CA VAL A 77 10.03 5.15 4.32
C VAL A 77 8.94 4.97 5.38
N PRO A 78 9.04 5.60 6.57
CA PRO A 78 8.01 5.51 7.58
C PRO A 78 6.68 6.09 7.08
N ILE A 79 5.62 5.31 7.16
CA ILE A 79 4.26 5.74 6.82
C ILE A 79 3.43 5.73 8.09
N ALA A 80 2.81 6.85 8.43
CA ALA A 80 1.94 6.98 9.61
C ALA A 80 0.56 6.35 9.37
N ILE A 81 0.51 5.06 9.05
CA ILE A 81 -0.70 4.29 8.83
C ILE A 81 -0.64 3.04 9.71
N GLY A 82 -1.66 2.85 10.55
CA GLY A 82 -1.83 1.63 11.33
C GLY A 82 -2.49 0.53 10.50
N THR A 83 -1.99 -0.69 10.61
CA THR A 83 -2.57 -1.89 10.01
C THR A 83 -2.30 -3.12 10.87
N ASP A 84 -3.28 -4.02 10.97
CA ASP A 84 -3.13 -5.30 11.66
C ASP A 84 -2.16 -6.25 10.94
N ALA A 85 -1.88 -6.04 9.65
CA ALA A 85 -0.83 -6.74 8.92
C ALA A 85 0.55 -6.57 9.59
N SER A 86 0.76 -5.48 10.35
CA SER A 86 1.99 -5.31 11.13
C SER A 86 2.21 -6.44 12.13
N GLN A 87 1.15 -6.93 12.79
CA GLN A 87 1.26 -8.06 13.73
C GLN A 87 1.66 -9.36 13.01
N VAL A 88 1.16 -9.55 11.78
CA VAL A 88 1.55 -10.71 10.95
C VAL A 88 3.05 -10.64 10.63
N SER A 89 3.59 -9.44 10.36
CA SER A 89 5.01 -9.23 10.06
C SER A 89 5.95 -9.61 11.21
N HIS A 90 5.46 -9.69 12.45
CA HIS A 90 6.23 -10.18 13.59
C HIS A 90 6.24 -11.70 13.71
N THR A 91 5.39 -12.39 12.97
CA THR A 91 5.26 -13.85 13.01
C THR A 91 5.90 -14.51 11.80
N VAL A 92 5.74 -13.92 10.63
CA VAL A 92 6.26 -14.44 9.35
C VAL A 92 6.83 -13.32 8.47
N PRO A 93 7.78 -13.63 7.56
CA PRO A 93 8.18 -12.68 6.53
C PRO A 93 6.96 -12.19 5.75
N LEU A 94 6.73 -10.89 5.70
CA LEU A 94 5.58 -10.28 5.07
C LEU A 94 6.01 -9.29 3.99
N ILE A 95 5.24 -9.22 2.92
CA ILE A 95 5.27 -8.14 1.93
C ILE A 95 3.86 -7.60 1.72
N THR A 96 3.74 -6.30 1.59
CA THR A 96 2.52 -5.61 1.16
C THR A 96 2.79 -4.89 -0.16
N LEU A 97 1.88 -5.02 -1.11
CA LEU A 97 1.95 -4.31 -2.38
C LEU A 97 0.86 -3.24 -2.42
N SER A 98 1.21 -2.08 -2.94
CA SER A 98 0.27 -0.99 -3.18
C SER A 98 0.14 -0.72 -4.67
N ALA A 99 -1.06 -0.38 -5.12
CA ALA A 99 -1.32 0.04 -6.49
C ALA A 99 -2.21 1.28 -6.50
N ALA A 100 -2.06 2.11 -7.53
CA ALA A 100 -2.93 3.26 -7.72
C ALA A 100 -4.34 2.78 -8.10
N THR A 101 -5.30 3.07 -7.25
CA THR A 101 -6.74 2.78 -7.44
C THR A 101 -7.58 4.04 -7.49
N MET A 102 -6.93 5.21 -7.40
CA MET A 102 -7.55 6.53 -7.38
C MET A 102 -6.57 7.61 -7.86
N CYS A 103 -7.07 8.79 -8.11
CA CYS A 103 -6.26 9.94 -8.49
C CYS A 103 -5.26 10.30 -7.39
N LYS A 104 -4.09 10.75 -7.80
CA LYS A 104 -3.07 11.28 -6.90
C LYS A 104 -3.66 12.38 -6.00
N GLY A 105 -3.35 12.31 -4.71
CA GLY A 105 -3.83 13.27 -3.72
C GLY A 105 -5.25 13.01 -3.18
N THR A 106 -5.94 11.95 -3.62
CA THR A 106 -7.21 11.55 -3.01
C THR A 106 -6.95 10.97 -1.61
N PRO A 107 -7.55 11.54 -0.54
CA PRO A 107 -7.39 10.97 0.80
C PRO A 107 -8.07 9.61 0.91
N LEU A 108 -7.42 8.65 1.58
CA LEU A 108 -7.94 7.28 1.70
C LEU A 108 -9.32 7.22 2.38
N HIS A 109 -9.54 8.04 3.42
CA HIS A 109 -10.80 8.10 4.17
C HIS A 109 -11.71 9.23 3.65
N HIS A 110 -12.00 9.20 2.35
CA HIS A 110 -12.82 10.20 1.67
C HIS A 110 -13.82 9.52 0.72
N TRP A 111 -15.02 10.13 0.54
CA TRP A 111 -16.03 9.59 -0.36
C TRP A 111 -15.54 9.43 -1.80
N ALA A 112 -14.66 10.33 -2.26
CA ALA A 112 -14.05 10.27 -3.58
C ALA A 112 -13.16 9.03 -3.77
N ALA A 113 -12.49 8.56 -2.71
CA ALA A 113 -11.73 7.31 -2.74
C ALA A 113 -12.67 6.12 -2.93
N ALA A 114 -13.76 6.04 -2.16
CA ALA A 114 -14.74 4.97 -2.27
C ALA A 114 -15.39 4.93 -3.67
N LYS A 115 -15.73 6.11 -4.25
CA LYS A 115 -16.30 6.19 -5.59
C LYS A 115 -15.33 5.70 -6.67
N GLN A 116 -14.07 6.13 -6.61
CA GLN A 116 -13.03 5.70 -7.57
C GLN A 116 -12.69 4.21 -7.45
N ALA A 117 -12.64 3.67 -6.24
CA ALA A 117 -12.39 2.25 -6.01
C ALA A 117 -13.46 1.35 -6.66
N GLY A 118 -14.71 1.79 -6.73
CA GLY A 118 -15.81 1.08 -7.40
C GLY A 118 -15.85 1.22 -8.91
N MET A 119 -15.02 2.07 -9.50
CA MET A 119 -14.99 2.34 -10.94
C MET A 119 -13.86 1.56 -11.65
N THR A 120 -13.79 1.68 -12.97
CA THR A 120 -12.75 1.01 -13.79
C THR A 120 -11.33 1.38 -13.37
N ILE A 121 -11.10 2.60 -12.87
CA ILE A 121 -9.82 3.04 -12.32
C ILE A 121 -9.40 2.12 -11.17
N GLY A 122 -10.25 1.94 -10.16
CA GLY A 122 -10.00 1.06 -9.03
C GLY A 122 -9.84 -0.40 -9.44
N GLN A 123 -10.70 -0.88 -10.36
CA GLN A 123 -10.64 -2.25 -10.90
C GLN A 123 -9.32 -2.54 -11.63
N LYS A 124 -8.81 -1.60 -12.41
CA LYS A 124 -7.52 -1.73 -13.09
C LYS A 124 -6.36 -1.82 -12.10
N GLY A 125 -6.34 -0.97 -11.06
CA GLY A 125 -5.35 -1.06 -9.98
C GLY A 125 -5.42 -2.39 -9.24
N MET A 126 -6.63 -2.86 -8.91
CA MET A 126 -6.84 -4.16 -8.26
C MET A 126 -6.31 -5.31 -9.13
N LEU A 127 -6.62 -5.33 -10.42
CA LEU A 127 -6.15 -6.39 -11.34
C LEU A 127 -4.63 -6.32 -11.55
N TYR A 128 -4.07 -5.12 -11.57
CA TYR A 128 -2.62 -4.93 -11.65
C TYR A 128 -1.92 -5.55 -10.44
N VAL A 129 -2.32 -5.16 -9.23
CA VAL A 129 -1.68 -5.68 -8.02
C VAL A 129 -1.87 -7.19 -7.88
N ALA A 130 -3.02 -7.75 -8.28
CA ALA A 130 -3.25 -9.19 -8.28
C ALA A 130 -2.28 -9.93 -9.21
N ARG A 131 -1.99 -9.38 -10.39
CA ARG A 131 -0.97 -9.92 -11.31
C ARG A 131 0.44 -9.80 -10.73
N CYS A 132 0.77 -8.68 -10.11
CA CYS A 132 2.06 -8.50 -9.43
C CYS A 132 2.25 -9.51 -8.30
N MET A 133 1.21 -9.75 -7.50
CA MET A 133 1.24 -10.77 -6.44
C MET A 133 1.45 -12.18 -7.01
N ALA A 134 0.76 -12.52 -8.10
CA ALA A 134 0.90 -13.82 -8.75
C ALA A 134 2.32 -14.02 -9.31
N GLU A 135 2.84 -13.02 -10.04
CA GLU A 135 4.19 -13.09 -10.60
C GLU A 135 5.27 -13.10 -9.49
N GLY A 136 5.11 -12.28 -8.45
CA GLY A 136 6.01 -12.29 -7.30
C GLY A 136 6.02 -13.63 -6.56
N THR A 137 4.83 -14.24 -6.38
CA THR A 137 4.72 -15.58 -5.77
C THR A 137 5.40 -16.64 -6.63
N LYS A 138 5.18 -16.61 -7.94
CA LYS A 138 5.86 -17.50 -8.89
C LYS A 138 7.38 -17.34 -8.80
N LEU A 139 7.87 -16.11 -8.86
CA LEU A 139 9.30 -15.80 -8.77
C LEU A 139 9.90 -16.26 -7.44
N LEU A 140 9.17 -16.09 -6.33
CA LEU A 140 9.57 -16.58 -5.01
C LEU A 140 9.73 -18.09 -4.96
N MET A 141 8.83 -18.83 -5.62
CA MET A 141 8.89 -20.29 -5.69
C MET A 141 9.98 -20.81 -6.65
N GLU A 142 10.27 -20.06 -7.71
CA GLU A 142 11.26 -20.42 -8.74
C GLU A 142 12.69 -20.00 -8.37
N THR A 143 12.86 -19.07 -7.41
CA THR A 143 14.18 -18.56 -7.00
C THR A 143 14.72 -19.38 -5.82
N PRO A 144 15.74 -20.24 -6.03
CA PRO A 144 16.28 -21.09 -4.96
C PRO A 144 16.81 -20.29 -3.77
N GLY A 145 16.43 -20.68 -2.57
CA GLY A 145 16.91 -20.08 -1.31
C GLY A 145 16.28 -18.73 -0.96
N SER A 146 15.33 -18.21 -1.74
CA SER A 146 14.70 -16.91 -1.45
C SER A 146 13.82 -16.96 -0.20
N ILE A 147 13.11 -18.06 0.02
CA ILE A 147 12.28 -18.27 1.21
C ILE A 147 13.17 -18.36 2.45
N GLU A 148 14.23 -19.14 2.39
CA GLU A 148 15.20 -19.29 3.48
C GLU A 148 15.83 -17.94 3.86
N LYS A 149 16.27 -17.15 2.85
CA LYS A 149 16.83 -15.81 3.07
C LYS A 149 15.83 -14.86 3.70
N ALA A 150 14.56 -14.90 3.26
CA ALA A 150 13.51 -14.09 3.85
C ALA A 150 13.28 -14.43 5.33
N TRP A 151 13.31 -15.72 5.69
CA TRP A 151 13.23 -16.17 7.08
C TRP A 151 14.48 -15.83 7.90
N GLU A 152 15.67 -15.91 7.33
CA GLU A 152 16.90 -15.50 8.00
C GLU A 152 16.88 -14.02 8.35
N LEU A 153 16.54 -13.17 7.38
CA LEU A 153 16.40 -11.74 7.60
C LEU A 153 15.31 -11.43 8.65
N HIS A 154 14.17 -12.12 8.58
CA HIS A 154 13.06 -11.93 9.53
C HIS A 154 13.49 -12.19 10.99
N LYS A 155 14.34 -13.19 11.23
CA LYS A 155 14.86 -13.51 12.57
C LYS A 155 15.87 -12.48 13.09
N LEU A 156 16.57 -11.79 12.19
CA LEU A 156 17.57 -10.77 12.53
C LEU A 156 16.93 -9.39 12.77
N THR A 157 15.76 -9.14 12.21
CA THR A 157 15.03 -7.88 12.40
C THR A 157 14.27 -7.92 13.74
N PRO A 158 14.51 -6.98 14.65
CA PRO A 158 13.91 -6.96 15.99
C PRO A 158 12.38 -6.75 15.97
#